data_52f1e7c4d7a3d10af8a1d32eefefd7f9
#
_entry.id   52f1e7c4d7a3d10af8a1d32eefefd7f9
#
_cell.length_a   1.000
_cell.length_b   1.000
_cell.length_c   1.000
_cell.angle_alpha   90.00
_cell.angle_beta   90.00
_cell.angle_gamma   90.00
#
_symmetry.space_group_name_H-M   'P 1'
#
loop_
_entity.id
_entity.type
_entity.pdbx_description
1 polymer ?
#
loop_
_entity_poly.entity_id
_entity_poly.type
_entity_poly.pdbx_seq_one_letter_code
_entity_poly.pdbx_strand_id
1 'polypeptide(L)'
;VTRPSYAAIAHLPLAERVAKMLEPAFRAKMLAEAPEAGHPFVNSLAGAYHKMFDLGNPPNYEPAPEESIGARAKVSGQNPDEIVFDVLTANGGTGFLFFPLHNYFDFNLDNTLTMMRNPNTLFGLSDGGAHVGAICDVSVPTYMLTHWCRDRTRGEKLDLPFVVKSQTRDTAEAMGLMDRGLIAVGYKADVN
;
A
#
# COMPACT_ATOMS: atom_id res chain seq x y z
N VAL A 1 16.49 -3.00 4.82
CA VAL A 1 16.42 -4.35 5.39
C VAL A 1 17.54 -5.25 4.82
N THR A 2 17.92 -5.06 3.58
CA THR A 2 18.95 -5.87 2.90
C THR A 2 20.37 -5.32 3.04
N ARG A 3 20.57 -4.22 3.76
CA ARG A 3 21.91 -3.63 4.01
C ARG A 3 22.48 -4.17 5.31
N PRO A 4 23.74 -4.66 5.33
CA PRO A 4 24.39 -5.20 6.54
C PRO A 4 24.38 -4.23 7.73
N SER A 5 24.69 -2.96 7.47
CA SER A 5 24.67 -1.93 8.52
C SER A 5 23.28 -1.75 9.13
N TYR A 6 22.19 -1.83 8.33
CA TYR A 6 20.84 -1.78 8.86
C TYR A 6 20.53 -3.02 9.71
N ALA A 7 20.90 -4.20 9.25
CA ALA A 7 20.67 -5.44 10.00
C ALA A 7 21.28 -5.38 11.41
N ALA A 8 22.46 -4.76 11.54
CA ALA A 8 23.14 -4.59 12.82
C ALA A 8 22.37 -3.74 13.84
N ILE A 9 21.51 -2.83 13.38
CA ILE A 9 20.71 -1.92 14.24
C ILE A 9 19.21 -2.21 14.23
N ALA A 10 18.75 -3.20 13.47
CA ALA A 10 17.31 -3.50 13.28
C ALA A 10 16.60 -3.83 14.59
N HIS A 11 17.31 -4.30 15.60
CA HIS A 11 16.80 -4.63 16.94
C HIS A 11 16.57 -3.40 17.83
N LEU A 12 17.10 -2.23 17.48
CA LEU A 12 16.94 -1.01 18.27
C LEU A 12 15.52 -0.46 18.19
N PRO A 13 15.04 0.23 19.22
CA PRO A 13 13.83 1.04 19.16
C PRO A 13 13.87 2.01 17.98
N LEU A 14 12.69 2.33 17.40
CA LEU A 14 12.62 3.13 16.18
C LEU A 14 13.39 4.45 16.28
N ALA A 15 13.21 5.19 17.35
CA ALA A 15 13.86 6.50 17.54
C ALA A 15 15.40 6.40 17.55
N GLU A 16 15.94 5.39 18.26
CA GLU A 16 17.38 5.15 18.33
C GLU A 16 17.93 4.68 16.98
N ARG A 17 17.20 3.81 16.30
CA ARG A 17 17.55 3.32 14.98
C ARG A 17 17.62 4.45 13.95
N VAL A 18 16.60 5.33 13.93
CA VAL A 18 16.57 6.49 13.04
C VAL A 18 17.68 7.47 13.37
N ALA A 19 17.92 7.78 14.66
CA ALA A 19 19.03 8.63 15.07
C ALA A 19 20.36 8.07 14.57
N LYS A 20 20.56 6.75 14.70
CA LYS A 20 21.78 6.07 14.20
C LYS A 20 21.90 6.14 12.68
N MET A 21 20.82 5.92 11.95
CA MET A 21 20.78 6.01 10.50
C MET A 21 21.16 7.41 10.00
N LEU A 22 20.71 8.45 10.70
CA LEU A 22 20.97 9.86 10.33
C LEU A 22 22.39 10.34 10.65
N GLU A 23 23.20 9.59 11.41
CA GLU A 23 24.62 9.92 11.59
C GLU A 23 25.32 9.95 10.21
N PRO A 24 26.04 11.03 9.84
CA PRO A 24 26.58 11.17 8.49
C PRO A 24 27.47 10.00 8.04
N ALA A 25 28.34 9.53 8.92
CA ALA A 25 29.25 8.41 8.62
C ALA A 25 28.48 7.09 8.46
N PHE A 26 27.45 6.85 9.27
CA PHE A 26 26.62 5.64 9.19
C PHE A 26 25.74 5.65 7.93
N ARG A 27 25.12 6.80 7.63
CA ARG A 27 24.37 7.00 6.38
C ARG A 27 25.21 6.74 5.16
N ALA A 28 26.38 7.34 5.07
CA ALA A 28 27.30 7.17 3.94
C ALA A 28 27.72 5.69 3.78
N LYS A 29 28.08 5.03 4.88
CA LYS A 29 28.40 3.60 4.88
C LYS A 29 27.23 2.77 4.38
N MET A 30 26.05 2.95 4.94
CA MET A 30 24.86 2.16 4.60
C MET A 30 24.45 2.34 3.13
N LEU A 31 24.54 3.55 2.58
CA LEU A 31 24.22 3.82 1.18
C LEU A 31 25.27 3.24 0.21
N ALA A 32 26.53 3.13 0.63
CA ALA A 32 27.60 2.51 -0.17
C ALA A 32 27.57 0.98 -0.17
N GLU A 33 26.89 0.34 0.78
CA GLU A 33 26.82 -1.11 0.88
C GLU A 33 25.97 -1.71 -0.26
N ALA A 34 26.44 -2.83 -0.82
CA ALA A 34 25.59 -3.65 -1.68
C ALA A 34 24.49 -4.34 -0.82
N PRO A 35 23.27 -4.48 -1.34
CA PRO A 35 22.27 -5.32 -0.69
C PRO A 35 22.74 -6.76 -0.57
N GLU A 36 22.59 -7.36 0.61
CA GLU A 36 22.80 -8.80 0.73
C GLU A 36 21.72 -9.56 -0.05
N ALA A 37 22.12 -10.71 -0.58
CA ALA A 37 21.21 -11.62 -1.26
C ALA A 37 20.13 -12.09 -0.26
N GLY A 38 18.91 -11.63 -0.44
CA GLY A 38 17.74 -11.98 0.34
C GLY A 38 16.80 -12.91 -0.43
N HIS A 39 15.56 -12.98 0.04
CA HIS A 39 14.53 -13.72 -0.67
C HIS A 39 14.33 -13.16 -2.08
N PRO A 40 14.22 -14.00 -3.15
CA PRO A 40 14.11 -13.53 -4.54
C PRO A 40 13.03 -12.47 -4.77
N PHE A 41 11.90 -12.58 -4.09
CA PHE A 41 10.84 -11.58 -4.13
C PHE A 41 11.29 -10.21 -3.62
N VAL A 42 11.97 -10.16 -2.48
CA VAL A 42 12.50 -8.90 -1.92
C VAL A 42 13.54 -8.29 -2.86
N ASN A 43 14.40 -9.13 -3.44
CA ASN A 43 15.41 -8.67 -4.40
C ASN A 43 14.78 -8.11 -5.68
N SER A 44 13.65 -8.65 -6.13
CA SER A 44 12.93 -8.13 -7.31
C SER A 44 12.29 -6.76 -7.07
N LEU A 45 11.97 -6.44 -5.83
CA LEU A 45 11.45 -5.11 -5.45
C LEU A 45 12.57 -4.09 -5.26
N ALA A 46 13.72 -4.56 -4.74
CA ALA A 46 14.89 -3.71 -4.54
C ALA A 46 15.42 -3.23 -5.90
N GLY A 47 15.46 -1.92 -6.11
CA GLY A 47 15.88 -1.33 -7.37
C GLY A 47 14.79 -1.10 -8.42
N ALA A 48 13.57 -1.55 -8.19
CA ALA A 48 12.43 -1.22 -9.08
C ALA A 48 11.87 0.18 -8.79
N TYR A 49 12.75 1.18 -8.75
CA TYR A 49 12.43 2.57 -8.37
C TYR A 49 11.35 3.23 -9.22
N HIS A 50 11.14 2.75 -10.45
CA HIS A 50 10.08 3.23 -11.35
C HIS A 50 8.67 2.87 -10.88
N LYS A 51 8.54 1.90 -9.97
CA LYS A 51 7.28 1.46 -9.33
C LYS A 51 7.26 1.73 -7.83
N MET A 52 8.21 2.47 -7.32
CA MET A 52 8.34 2.79 -5.91
C MET A 52 7.98 4.25 -5.69
N PHE A 53 7.12 4.52 -4.73
CA PHE A 53 6.59 5.85 -4.43
C PHE A 53 6.69 6.16 -2.94
N ASP A 54 6.75 7.42 -2.60
CA ASP A 54 6.44 7.87 -1.25
C ASP A 54 4.94 7.76 -1.03
N LEU A 55 4.50 7.03 0.00
CA LEU A 55 3.07 6.87 0.28
C LEU A 55 2.42 8.19 0.67
N GLY A 56 3.17 9.10 1.30
CA GLY A 56 2.68 10.37 1.76
C GLY A 56 1.82 10.29 3.03
N ASN A 57 1.42 11.46 3.51
CA ASN A 57 0.45 11.60 4.60
C ASN A 57 -0.43 12.83 4.33
N PRO A 58 -1.71 12.69 3.96
CA PRO A 58 -2.46 11.43 3.83
C PRO A 58 -1.92 10.51 2.72
N PRO A 59 -2.19 9.19 2.80
CA PRO A 59 -1.71 8.22 1.81
C PRO A 59 -2.22 8.50 0.40
N ASN A 60 -1.29 8.52 -0.58
CA ASN A 60 -1.64 8.57 -2.00
C ASN A 60 -1.57 7.16 -2.60
N TYR A 61 -2.72 6.58 -2.91
CA TYR A 61 -2.84 5.24 -3.49
C TYR A 61 -2.86 5.22 -5.02
N GLU A 62 -2.88 6.39 -5.66
CA GLU A 62 -2.79 6.53 -7.12
C GLU A 62 -1.75 7.59 -7.52
N PRO A 63 -0.46 7.41 -7.11
CA PRO A 63 0.59 8.36 -7.49
C PRO A 63 0.82 8.38 -8.99
N ALA A 64 1.12 9.56 -9.55
CA ALA A 64 1.48 9.69 -10.95
C ALA A 64 2.86 9.07 -11.22
N PRO A 65 3.16 8.59 -12.44
CA PRO A 65 4.46 7.99 -12.77
C PRO A 65 5.63 8.92 -12.51
N GLU A 66 5.43 10.24 -12.62
CA GLU A 66 6.43 11.27 -12.33
C GLU A 66 6.79 11.36 -10.84
N GLU A 67 5.91 10.88 -9.96
CA GLU A 67 6.12 10.85 -8.50
C GLU A 67 6.96 9.64 -8.06
N SER A 68 7.24 8.69 -8.97
CA SER A 68 8.07 7.54 -8.64
C SER A 68 9.47 7.95 -8.19
N ILE A 69 10.07 7.18 -7.28
CA ILE A 69 11.45 7.40 -6.83
C ILE A 69 12.39 7.47 -8.04
N GLY A 70 12.19 6.61 -9.04
CA GLY A 70 13.01 6.62 -10.26
C GLY A 70 12.86 7.89 -11.09
N ALA A 71 11.65 8.44 -11.22
CA ALA A 71 11.41 9.69 -11.92
C ALA A 71 11.99 10.89 -11.15
N ARG A 72 11.79 10.94 -9.83
CA ARG A 72 12.36 11.96 -8.94
C ARG A 72 13.89 11.96 -9.01
N ALA A 73 14.53 10.79 -9.00
CA ALA A 73 15.96 10.65 -9.13
C ALA A 73 16.49 11.21 -10.45
N LYS A 74 15.80 10.94 -11.57
CA LYS A 74 16.17 11.48 -12.89
C LYS A 74 16.10 13.00 -12.94
N VAL A 75 15.08 13.59 -12.34
CA VAL A 75 14.88 15.05 -12.33
C VAL A 75 15.87 15.76 -11.41
N SER A 76 16.11 15.20 -10.22
CA SER A 76 17.00 15.82 -9.22
C SER A 76 18.48 15.51 -9.43
N GLY A 77 18.82 14.45 -10.17
CA GLY A 77 20.18 13.92 -10.27
C GLY A 77 20.67 13.20 -9.02
N GLN A 78 19.81 12.99 -8.03
CA GLN A 78 20.13 12.26 -6.80
C GLN A 78 20.17 10.74 -7.05
N ASN A 79 20.93 10.03 -6.20
CA ASN A 79 20.84 8.57 -6.16
C ASN A 79 19.46 8.14 -5.64
N PRO A 80 18.73 7.25 -6.33
CA PRO A 80 17.43 6.78 -5.87
C PRO A 80 17.46 6.14 -4.47
N ASP A 81 18.55 5.51 -4.06
CA ASP A 81 18.73 4.99 -2.70
C ASP A 81 18.73 6.09 -1.64
N GLU A 82 19.25 7.28 -1.96
CA GLU A 82 19.19 8.44 -1.06
C GLU A 82 17.76 8.93 -0.89
N ILE A 83 16.99 9.00 -1.98
CA ILE A 83 15.58 9.39 -1.90
C ILE A 83 14.78 8.38 -1.07
N VAL A 84 14.99 7.09 -1.28
CA VAL A 84 14.39 6.01 -0.46
C VAL A 84 14.76 6.17 1.01
N PHE A 85 16.03 6.43 1.29
CA PHE A 85 16.51 6.65 2.65
C PHE A 85 15.80 7.84 3.31
N ASP A 86 15.73 8.95 2.60
CA ASP A 86 15.14 10.19 3.10
C ASP A 86 13.63 10.02 3.37
N VAL A 87 12.90 9.32 2.49
CA VAL A 87 11.48 8.98 2.72
C VAL A 87 11.33 8.12 3.98
N LEU A 88 12.11 7.06 4.11
CA LEU A 88 11.98 6.11 5.23
C LEU A 88 12.40 6.69 6.59
N THR A 89 13.29 7.68 6.60
CA THR A 89 13.74 8.34 7.84
C THR A 89 12.95 9.61 8.16
N ALA A 90 12.11 10.07 7.25
CA ALA A 90 11.25 11.23 7.45
C ALA A 90 10.35 11.07 8.69
N ASN A 91 10.03 12.20 9.32
CA ASN A 91 9.11 12.26 10.47
C ASN A 91 9.44 11.24 11.60
N GLY A 92 10.73 11.08 11.91
CA GLY A 92 11.18 10.14 12.94
C GLY A 92 11.07 8.67 12.52
N GLY A 93 11.12 8.39 11.22
CA GLY A 93 11.09 7.02 10.67
C GLY A 93 9.68 6.47 10.43
N THR A 94 8.68 7.35 10.37
CA THR A 94 7.29 6.96 10.07
C THR A 94 6.93 7.11 8.59
N GLY A 95 7.90 7.40 7.73
CA GLY A 95 7.71 7.42 6.29
C GLY A 95 7.55 6.01 5.72
N PHE A 96 6.69 5.86 4.71
CA PHE A 96 6.42 4.59 4.04
C PHE A 96 6.65 4.70 2.54
N LEU A 97 7.17 3.62 1.99
CA LEU A 97 7.19 3.43 0.54
C LEU A 97 5.95 2.65 0.12
N PHE A 98 5.32 3.11 -0.95
CA PHE A 98 4.25 2.41 -1.63
C PHE A 98 4.80 1.73 -2.88
N PHE A 99 4.54 0.44 -3.00
CA PHE A 99 4.94 -0.36 -4.15
C PHE A 99 3.73 -1.15 -4.65
N PRO A 100 2.97 -0.66 -5.64
CA PRO A 100 1.84 -1.38 -6.19
C PRO A 100 2.31 -2.60 -6.98
N LEU A 101 2.07 -3.79 -6.44
CA LEU A 101 2.49 -5.07 -7.05
C LEU A 101 1.65 -5.43 -8.26
N HIS A 102 0.34 -5.22 -8.16
CA HIS A 102 -0.65 -5.63 -9.15
C HIS A 102 -1.61 -4.49 -9.48
N ASN A 103 -2.29 -4.60 -10.61
CA ASN A 103 -3.39 -3.71 -11.04
C ASN A 103 -3.03 -2.22 -11.16
N TYR A 104 -1.74 -1.89 -11.30
CA TYR A 104 -1.25 -0.51 -11.42
C TYR A 104 -0.20 -0.35 -12.55
N PHE A 105 -0.34 -1.12 -13.63
CA PHE A 105 0.62 -1.10 -14.73
C PHE A 105 0.54 0.19 -15.56
N ASP A 106 -0.65 0.77 -15.65
CA ASP A 106 -0.93 2.02 -16.38
C ASP A 106 -0.86 3.24 -15.45
N PHE A 107 -0.35 3.07 -14.24
CA PHE A 107 -0.28 4.11 -13.20
C PHE A 107 -1.63 4.78 -12.88
N ASN A 108 -2.70 4.01 -12.97
CA ASN A 108 -4.05 4.35 -12.53
C ASN A 108 -4.81 3.06 -12.14
N LEU A 109 -5.99 3.21 -11.52
CA LEU A 109 -6.82 2.11 -11.07
C LEU A 109 -8.08 1.91 -11.95
N ASP A 110 -8.12 2.40 -13.19
CA ASP A 110 -9.30 2.32 -14.05
C ASP A 110 -9.63 0.89 -14.45
N ASN A 111 -8.62 0.04 -14.67
CA ASN A 111 -8.81 -1.38 -14.89
C ASN A 111 -9.44 -2.06 -13.66
N THR A 112 -9.02 -1.68 -12.46
CA THR A 112 -9.61 -2.17 -11.19
C THR A 112 -11.06 -1.73 -11.07
N LEU A 113 -11.37 -0.47 -11.41
CA LEU A 113 -12.74 0.04 -11.45
C LEU A 113 -13.62 -0.76 -12.39
N THR A 114 -13.11 -1.07 -13.59
CA THR A 114 -13.82 -1.89 -14.57
C THR A 114 -14.11 -3.29 -14.03
N MET A 115 -13.14 -3.92 -13.38
CA MET A 115 -13.34 -5.22 -12.74
C MET A 115 -14.37 -5.16 -11.61
N MET A 116 -14.34 -4.15 -10.76
CA MET A 116 -15.27 -4.00 -9.65
C MET A 116 -16.72 -3.75 -10.12
N ARG A 117 -16.91 -3.09 -11.25
CA ARG A 117 -18.23 -2.84 -11.85
C ARG A 117 -18.79 -4.03 -12.62
N ASN A 118 -18.00 -5.06 -12.86
CA ASN A 118 -18.49 -6.23 -13.57
C ASN A 118 -19.51 -7.00 -12.71
N PRO A 119 -20.71 -7.31 -13.23
CA PRO A 119 -21.77 -7.96 -12.46
C PRO A 119 -21.42 -9.39 -11.99
N ASN A 120 -20.39 -9.99 -12.56
CA ASN A 120 -19.91 -11.31 -12.18
C ASN A 120 -18.72 -11.26 -11.19
N THR A 121 -18.41 -10.09 -10.66
CA THR A 121 -17.33 -9.90 -9.69
C THR A 121 -17.90 -9.66 -8.30
N LEU A 122 -17.32 -10.31 -7.30
CA LEU A 122 -17.58 -10.05 -5.89
C LEU A 122 -16.37 -9.38 -5.26
N PHE A 123 -16.60 -8.54 -4.29
CA PHE A 123 -15.52 -8.00 -3.47
C PHE A 123 -15.00 -9.13 -2.55
N GLY A 124 -13.70 -9.35 -2.59
CA GLY A 124 -13.05 -10.40 -1.84
C GLY A 124 -12.73 -10.01 -0.41
N LEU A 125 -11.99 -10.92 0.25
CA LEU A 125 -11.46 -10.71 1.59
C LEU A 125 -10.41 -9.60 1.61
N SER A 126 -10.23 -9.01 2.78
CA SER A 126 -9.10 -8.14 3.08
C SER A 126 -7.81 -8.91 3.43
N ASP A 127 -7.85 -10.25 3.44
CA ASP A 127 -6.74 -11.13 3.83
C ASP A 127 -6.12 -10.77 5.20
N GLY A 128 -6.95 -10.20 6.07
CA GLY A 128 -6.55 -9.82 7.42
C GLY A 128 -6.53 -11.03 8.35
N GLY A 129 -5.49 -11.12 9.20
CA GLY A 129 -5.40 -12.14 10.25
C GLY A 129 -4.42 -13.28 9.99
N ALA A 130 -4.07 -13.57 8.75
CA ALA A 130 -2.99 -14.49 8.41
C ALA A 130 -1.77 -13.71 7.92
N HIS A 131 -0.55 -14.15 8.29
CA HIS A 131 0.69 -13.53 7.82
C HIS A 131 0.79 -12.01 8.04
N VAL A 132 0.24 -11.50 9.13
CA VAL A 132 0.14 -10.05 9.42
C VAL A 132 1.48 -9.30 9.42
N GLY A 133 2.59 -9.98 9.49
CA GLY A 133 3.92 -9.40 9.32
C GLY A 133 4.27 -9.04 7.86
N ALA A 134 3.49 -9.54 6.89
CA ALA A 134 3.68 -9.31 5.47
C ALA A 134 2.40 -8.83 4.76
N ILE A 135 1.22 -9.22 5.24
CA ILE A 135 -0.08 -8.87 4.67
C ILE A 135 -0.83 -7.99 5.67
N CYS A 136 -1.03 -6.72 5.32
CA CYS A 136 -1.60 -5.69 6.20
C CYS A 136 -2.93 -5.14 5.65
N ASP A 137 -3.66 -5.93 4.86
CA ASP A 137 -4.79 -5.46 4.05
C ASP A 137 -6.15 -5.48 4.80
N VAL A 138 -6.14 -5.67 6.12
CA VAL A 138 -7.35 -5.68 6.95
C VAL A 138 -8.23 -4.43 6.78
N SER A 139 -7.65 -3.32 6.38
CA SER A 139 -8.34 -2.04 6.12
C SER A 139 -9.03 -1.95 4.76
N VAL A 140 -8.95 -2.98 3.90
CA VAL A 140 -9.55 -2.94 2.54
C VAL A 140 -11.03 -2.54 2.54
N PRO A 141 -11.91 -3.06 3.41
CA PRO A 141 -13.32 -2.62 3.45
C PRO A 141 -13.46 -1.12 3.71
N THR A 142 -12.67 -0.56 4.63
CA THR A 142 -12.64 0.88 4.91
C THR A 142 -12.04 1.66 3.75
N TYR A 143 -10.99 1.15 3.12
CA TYR A 143 -10.38 1.73 1.92
C TYR A 143 -11.37 1.85 0.76
N MET A 144 -12.25 0.87 0.58
CA MET A 144 -13.33 0.94 -0.42
C MET A 144 -14.25 2.14 -0.17
N LEU A 145 -14.60 2.41 1.08
CA LEU A 145 -15.44 3.54 1.45
C LEU A 145 -14.70 4.88 1.36
N THR A 146 -13.45 4.93 1.80
CA THR A 146 -12.68 6.18 1.84
C THR A 146 -12.12 6.53 0.48
N HIS A 147 -11.22 5.73 -0.07
CA HIS A 147 -10.57 6.03 -1.35
C HIS A 147 -11.57 6.00 -2.50
N TRP A 148 -12.25 4.86 -2.72
CA TRP A 148 -13.08 4.67 -3.90
C TRP A 148 -14.34 5.52 -3.92
N CYS A 149 -14.98 5.78 -2.76
CA CYS A 149 -16.19 6.60 -2.72
C CYS A 149 -15.91 8.08 -2.48
N ARG A 150 -14.89 8.42 -1.69
CA ARG A 150 -14.69 9.79 -1.21
C ARG A 150 -13.47 10.48 -1.82
N ASP A 151 -12.29 9.88 -1.68
CA ASP A 151 -11.02 10.59 -1.82
C ASP A 151 -10.37 10.48 -3.20
N ARG A 152 -10.73 9.49 -4.01
CA ARG A 152 -10.18 9.28 -5.34
C ARG A 152 -10.31 10.55 -6.20
N THR A 153 -9.19 11.00 -6.78
CA THR A 153 -9.12 12.21 -7.62
C THR A 153 -8.67 11.90 -9.05
N ARG A 154 -8.05 10.75 -9.29
CA ARG A 154 -7.50 10.37 -10.59
C ARG A 154 -8.37 9.31 -11.29
N GLY A 155 -9.63 9.65 -11.57
CA GLY A 155 -10.60 8.79 -12.23
C GLY A 155 -11.97 8.82 -11.56
N GLU A 156 -12.90 8.03 -12.07
CA GLU A 156 -14.26 7.95 -11.52
C GLU A 156 -14.28 7.32 -10.14
N LYS A 157 -15.20 7.79 -9.29
CA LYS A 157 -15.50 7.19 -7.98
C LYS A 157 -16.57 6.12 -8.10
N LEU A 158 -16.63 5.28 -7.10
CA LEU A 158 -17.76 4.37 -6.90
C LEU A 158 -18.85 5.05 -6.04
N ASP A 159 -20.09 4.74 -6.31
CA ASP A 159 -21.20 5.17 -5.48
C ASP A 159 -21.18 4.45 -4.14
N LEU A 160 -21.41 5.18 -3.06
CA LEU A 160 -21.46 4.61 -1.71
C LEU A 160 -22.48 3.47 -1.58
N PRO A 161 -23.74 3.60 -2.08
CA PRO A 161 -24.69 2.49 -2.07
C PRO A 161 -24.19 1.25 -2.80
N PHE A 162 -23.49 1.41 -3.92
CA PHE A 162 -22.89 0.30 -4.65
C PHE A 162 -21.85 -0.43 -3.81
N VAL A 163 -20.92 0.30 -3.19
CA VAL A 163 -19.86 -0.31 -2.37
C VAL A 163 -20.46 -1.00 -1.13
N VAL A 164 -21.42 -0.36 -0.45
CA VAL A 164 -22.10 -0.95 0.72
C VAL A 164 -22.81 -2.24 0.32
N LYS A 165 -23.58 -2.23 -0.78
CA LYS A 165 -24.27 -3.42 -1.29
C LYS A 165 -23.29 -4.54 -1.61
N SER A 166 -22.18 -4.22 -2.30
CA SER A 166 -21.17 -5.21 -2.71
C SER A 166 -20.41 -5.84 -1.52
N GLN A 167 -20.27 -5.10 -0.43
CA GLN A 167 -19.63 -5.59 0.80
C GLN A 167 -20.60 -6.28 1.76
N THR A 168 -21.89 -6.21 1.52
CA THR A 168 -22.92 -6.77 2.43
C THR A 168 -23.81 -7.78 1.71
N ARG A 169 -24.78 -7.29 0.93
CA ARG A 169 -25.80 -8.13 0.30
C ARG A 169 -25.21 -9.08 -0.73
N ASP A 170 -24.42 -8.58 -1.66
CA ASP A 170 -23.92 -9.39 -2.78
C ASP A 170 -23.00 -10.52 -2.30
N THR A 171 -22.14 -10.23 -1.31
CA THR A 171 -21.30 -11.25 -0.69
C THR A 171 -22.07 -12.23 0.15
N ALA A 172 -23.12 -11.79 0.88
CA ALA A 172 -23.98 -12.67 1.65
C ALA A 172 -24.76 -13.63 0.73
N GLU A 173 -25.38 -13.12 -0.32
CA GLU A 173 -26.14 -13.92 -1.30
C GLU A 173 -25.24 -14.93 -2.00
N ALA A 174 -24.02 -14.56 -2.39
CA ALA A 174 -23.06 -15.47 -3.00
C ALA A 174 -22.64 -16.63 -2.08
N MET A 175 -22.65 -16.41 -0.77
CA MET A 175 -22.38 -17.43 0.24
C MET A 175 -23.63 -18.19 0.70
N GLY A 176 -24.80 -17.93 0.07
CA GLY A 176 -26.06 -18.56 0.43
C GLY A 176 -26.70 -18.02 1.71
N LEU A 177 -26.25 -16.88 2.21
CA LEU A 177 -26.77 -16.23 3.41
C LEU A 177 -27.91 -15.27 3.02
N MET A 178 -29.09 -15.80 2.75
CA MET A 178 -30.21 -15.07 2.14
C MET A 178 -30.99 -14.17 3.12
N ASP A 179 -30.66 -14.20 4.40
CA ASP A 179 -31.37 -13.51 5.47
C ASP A 179 -30.63 -12.28 6.03
N ARG A 180 -29.60 -11.79 5.33
CA ARG A 180 -28.75 -10.67 5.78
C ARG A 180 -28.24 -9.80 4.64
N GLY A 181 -27.52 -8.72 4.97
CA GLY A 181 -26.97 -7.78 3.99
C GLY A 181 -27.99 -6.79 3.44
N LEU A 182 -29.21 -6.79 3.96
CA LEU A 182 -30.30 -5.85 3.62
C LEU A 182 -31.11 -5.53 4.87
N ILE A 183 -31.47 -4.26 5.04
CA ILE A 183 -32.40 -3.83 6.08
C ILE A 183 -33.83 -4.04 5.55
N ALA A 184 -34.44 -5.15 5.93
CA ALA A 184 -35.80 -5.50 5.52
C ALA A 184 -36.48 -6.37 6.60
N VAL A 185 -37.80 -6.39 6.56
CA VAL A 185 -38.60 -7.25 7.46
C VAL A 185 -38.27 -8.72 7.22
N GLY A 186 -37.95 -9.46 8.29
CA GLY A 186 -37.58 -10.86 8.24
C GLY A 186 -36.10 -11.12 8.06
N TYR A 187 -35.28 -10.08 7.85
CA TYR A 187 -33.83 -10.18 7.79
C TYR A 187 -33.20 -10.05 9.17
N LYS A 188 -32.00 -10.62 9.35
CA LYS A 188 -31.22 -10.41 10.57
C LYS A 188 -30.80 -8.96 10.70
N ALA A 189 -30.92 -8.43 11.91
CA ALA A 189 -30.55 -7.05 12.24
C ALA A 189 -29.07 -6.94 12.65
N ASP A 190 -28.17 -7.45 11.83
CA ASP A 190 -26.73 -7.26 12.00
C ASP A 190 -26.36 -5.91 11.37
N VAL A 191 -26.29 -4.87 12.20
CA VAL A 191 -26.01 -3.49 11.78
C VAL A 191 -24.71 -3.00 12.40
N ASN A 192 -23.78 -2.50 11.56
CA ASN A 192 -22.50 -1.91 11.93
C ASN A 192 -22.49 -0.39 11.72
#